data_b88d40bb8f7307b406b34ef7deafefab
#
_entry.id   b88d40bb8f7307b406b34ef7deafefab
#
_cell.length_a   1.000
_cell.length_b   1.000
_cell.length_c   1.000
_cell.angle_alpha   90.00
_cell.angle_beta   90.00
_cell.angle_gamma   90.00
#
_symmetry.space_group_name_H-M   'P 1'
#
loop_
_entity.id
_entity.type
_entity.pdbx_description
1 polymer ?
#
loop_
_entity_poly.entity_id
_entity_poly.type
_entity_poly.pdbx_seq_one_letter_code
_entity_poly.pdbx_strand_id
1 'polypeptide(L)'
;MENEFNPNAPQMSKLRFYSLGIVAENKKLGSKHVEVTPTEEMPMLDGELAPVSTDYKAKAVDNLGSSYETTVETTTTVKALWLPIGAANRITAPDVRRGELVNLYKFGDTDQYFWNTLNDDIKLRKLETVIYAFSATTNEASEINDKTYYFIEISTHKKLITLHTSKDNGEPYGYDIQLDTGNGRLVITDDVGNYILLDSAQTQIMFKNVDESVWDMKGANLTVNIPKTYSITCNDYMLKAISSTKITSGSTNISSSGGTSITDGGSINISSSNTSIT
;
A
#
# COMPACT_ATOMS: atom_id res chain seq x y z
N MET A 1 21.74 -40.07 35.67
CA MET A 1 20.37 -39.78 36.14
C MET A 1 19.47 -39.87 34.92
N GLU A 2 18.75 -40.99 34.80
CA GLU A 2 17.74 -41.17 33.75
C GLU A 2 16.60 -40.19 34.05
N ASN A 3 16.29 -39.31 33.09
CA ASN A 3 15.09 -38.51 33.15
C ASN A 3 13.88 -39.44 33.02
N GLU A 4 13.27 -39.81 34.14
CA GLU A 4 11.99 -40.51 34.12
C GLU A 4 10.97 -39.66 33.37
N PHE A 5 10.52 -40.18 32.23
CA PHE A 5 9.43 -39.58 31.48
C PHE A 5 8.15 -39.61 32.33
N ASN A 6 7.76 -38.49 32.87
CA ASN A 6 6.49 -38.33 33.59
C ASN A 6 5.37 -37.97 32.58
N PRO A 7 4.48 -38.92 32.20
CA PRO A 7 3.44 -38.69 31.21
C PRO A 7 2.37 -37.70 31.70
N ASN A 8 2.33 -37.39 32.99
CA ASN A 8 1.40 -36.44 33.60
C ASN A 8 2.05 -35.06 33.85
N ALA A 9 3.30 -34.85 33.46
CA ALA A 9 3.87 -33.51 33.55
C ALA A 9 3.14 -32.58 32.60
N PRO A 10 2.69 -31.38 33.07
CA PRO A 10 2.04 -30.45 32.19
C PRO A 10 2.98 -30.09 31.05
N GLN A 11 2.55 -30.35 29.81
CA GLN A 11 3.29 -29.96 28.62
C GLN A 11 3.23 -28.43 28.50
N MET A 12 4.28 -27.78 28.95
CA MET A 12 4.40 -26.32 28.78
C MET A 12 4.79 -26.00 27.34
N SER A 13 4.21 -24.94 26.79
CA SER A 13 4.62 -24.43 25.49
C SER A 13 6.11 -24.13 25.48
N LYS A 14 6.80 -24.52 24.39
CA LYS A 14 8.20 -24.14 24.18
C LYS A 14 8.38 -22.67 23.86
N LEU A 15 7.34 -22.02 23.32
CA LEU A 15 7.33 -20.57 23.13
C LEU A 15 6.93 -19.91 24.44
N ARG A 16 7.88 -19.21 25.06
CA ARG A 16 7.70 -18.57 26.38
C ARG A 16 7.95 -17.08 26.26
N PHE A 17 7.20 -16.30 27.03
CA PHE A 17 7.60 -14.92 27.30
C PHE A 17 8.99 -14.95 27.96
N TYR A 18 9.91 -14.15 27.42
CA TYR A 18 11.29 -14.13 27.86
C TYR A 18 11.59 -12.87 28.69
N SER A 19 11.25 -11.71 28.15
CA SER A 19 11.56 -10.43 28.77
C SER A 19 10.74 -9.31 28.13
N LEU A 20 10.55 -8.22 28.82
CA LEU A 20 10.37 -6.93 28.15
C LEU A 20 11.67 -6.54 27.47
N GLY A 21 11.57 -5.90 26.31
CA GLY A 21 12.74 -5.46 25.57
C GLY A 21 12.60 -4.05 25.05
N ILE A 22 13.72 -3.38 24.90
CA ILE A 22 13.81 -2.07 24.27
C ILE A 22 14.44 -2.22 22.90
N VAL A 23 13.78 -1.68 21.87
CA VAL A 23 14.30 -1.67 20.50
C VAL A 23 15.58 -0.84 20.45
N ALA A 24 16.70 -1.45 20.08
CA ALA A 24 18.02 -0.82 20.09
C ALA A 24 18.27 0.10 18.88
N GLU A 25 17.68 -0.24 17.72
CA GLU A 25 17.75 0.57 16.50
C GLU A 25 16.42 0.61 15.77
N ASN A 26 16.22 1.61 14.90
CA ASN A 26 15.01 1.69 14.09
C ASN A 26 14.90 0.46 13.17
N LYS A 27 13.74 -0.18 13.17
CA LYS A 27 13.50 -1.32 12.27
C LYS A 27 13.71 -0.91 10.80
N LYS A 28 14.44 -1.71 10.05
CA LYS A 28 14.61 -1.51 8.60
C LYS A 28 13.29 -1.75 7.87
N LEU A 29 13.00 -0.92 6.87
CA LEU A 29 11.82 -1.06 6.03
C LEU A 29 11.75 -2.47 5.41
N GLY A 30 10.55 -3.06 5.44
CA GLY A 30 10.33 -4.42 4.94
C GLY A 30 10.89 -5.56 5.79
N SER A 31 11.72 -5.27 6.81
CA SER A 31 12.24 -6.30 7.70
C SER A 31 11.17 -6.74 8.71
N LYS A 32 11.20 -8.03 9.05
CA LYS A 32 10.48 -8.60 10.19
C LYS A 32 11.36 -8.74 11.43
N HIS A 33 12.66 -8.43 11.32
CA HIS A 33 13.62 -8.53 12.40
C HIS A 33 13.91 -7.16 13.00
N VAL A 34 14.14 -7.17 14.31
CA VAL A 34 14.62 -6.02 15.09
C VAL A 34 15.73 -6.47 16.03
N GLU A 35 16.62 -5.55 16.36
CA GLU A 35 17.60 -5.71 17.45
C GLU A 35 16.98 -5.16 18.74
N VAL A 36 16.92 -6.00 19.76
CA VAL A 36 16.25 -5.70 21.02
C VAL A 36 17.16 -6.00 22.20
N THR A 37 17.26 -5.08 23.15
CA THR A 37 17.92 -5.27 24.43
C THR A 37 16.91 -5.82 25.44
N PRO A 38 17.05 -7.07 25.94
CA PRO A 38 16.19 -7.62 26.99
C PRO A 38 16.44 -6.91 28.31
N THR A 39 15.46 -6.20 28.84
CA THR A 39 15.65 -5.34 30.02
C THR A 39 15.70 -6.09 31.35
N GLU A 40 15.07 -7.25 31.43
CA GLU A 40 15.03 -8.07 32.65
C GLU A 40 16.26 -8.96 32.79
N GLU A 41 16.85 -9.39 31.66
CA GLU A 41 18.05 -10.24 31.63
C GLU A 41 19.34 -9.44 31.50
N MET A 42 19.28 -8.33 30.81
CA MET A 42 20.41 -7.39 30.62
C MET A 42 19.98 -6.01 31.06
N PRO A 43 20.03 -5.70 32.37
CA PRO A 43 19.70 -4.37 32.85
C PRO A 43 20.62 -3.36 32.18
N MET A 44 20.04 -2.29 31.67
CA MET A 44 20.79 -1.22 31.01
C MET A 44 21.80 -0.58 31.96
N LEU A 45 23.04 -0.76 31.64
CA LEU A 45 24.11 -0.01 32.27
C LEU A 45 24.24 1.30 31.46
N ASP A 46 24.09 2.41 32.11
CA ASP A 46 24.33 3.77 31.58
C ASP A 46 23.42 4.25 30.44
N GLY A 47 22.27 3.64 30.25
CA GLY A 47 21.25 4.11 29.28
C GLY A 47 21.61 3.97 27.80
N GLU A 48 22.61 3.22 27.45
CA GLU A 48 23.02 3.00 26.07
C GLU A 48 22.12 1.95 25.40
N LEU A 49 21.38 2.38 24.37
CA LEU A 49 20.40 1.54 23.63
C LEU A 49 20.93 1.09 22.27
N ALA A 50 22.17 1.41 21.91
CA ALA A 50 22.75 0.98 20.65
C ALA A 50 23.24 -0.47 20.75
N PRO A 51 23.13 -1.27 19.66
CA PRO A 51 23.82 -2.56 19.61
C PRO A 51 25.30 -2.31 19.77
N VAL A 52 25.87 -2.81 20.88
CA VAL A 52 27.30 -2.76 21.09
C VAL A 52 27.84 -4.14 20.77
N SER A 53 28.57 -4.24 19.69
CA SER A 53 29.35 -5.44 19.33
C SER A 53 30.80 -5.21 19.77
N THR A 54 31.33 -6.13 20.57
CA THR A 54 32.72 -6.10 20.98
C THR A 54 33.38 -7.42 20.58
N ASP A 55 34.42 -7.32 19.76
CA ASP A 55 35.23 -8.47 19.39
C ASP A 55 36.20 -8.83 20.52
N TYR A 56 36.04 -10.00 21.04
CA TYR A 56 36.93 -10.58 22.02
C TYR A 56 37.84 -11.63 21.39
N LYS A 57 39.14 -11.45 21.47
CA LYS A 57 40.13 -12.47 21.11
C LYS A 57 40.34 -13.41 22.29
N ALA A 58 39.78 -14.59 22.18
CA ALA A 58 39.95 -15.64 23.18
C ALA A 58 41.08 -16.60 22.75
N LYS A 59 42.01 -16.85 23.66
CA LYS A 59 43.05 -17.87 23.47
C LYS A 59 42.65 -19.10 24.25
N ALA A 60 42.65 -20.24 23.61
CA ALA A 60 42.41 -21.51 24.24
C ALA A 60 43.53 -22.50 23.93
N VAL A 61 43.73 -23.45 24.82
CA VAL A 61 44.68 -24.55 24.64
C VAL A 61 43.90 -25.87 24.72
N ASP A 62 44.06 -26.73 23.75
CA ASP A 62 43.40 -28.02 23.76
C ASP A 62 44.09 -29.03 24.69
N ASN A 63 43.47 -30.19 24.86
CA ASN A 63 44.03 -31.25 25.72
C ASN A 63 45.34 -31.83 25.21
N LEU A 64 45.80 -31.49 24.02
CA LEU A 64 47.05 -31.90 23.41
C LEU A 64 48.13 -30.82 23.52
N GLY A 65 47.80 -29.70 24.14
CA GLY A 65 48.72 -28.56 24.33
C GLY A 65 48.80 -27.62 23.12
N SER A 66 47.97 -27.80 22.09
CA SER A 66 47.94 -26.88 20.94
C SER A 66 47.14 -25.61 21.30
N SER A 67 47.74 -24.48 21.06
CA SER A 67 47.08 -23.18 21.30
C SER A 67 46.38 -22.71 20.03
N TYR A 68 45.16 -22.21 20.16
CA TYR A 68 44.43 -21.56 19.10
C TYR A 68 43.83 -20.24 19.58
N GLU A 69 43.68 -19.30 18.69
CA GLU A 69 43.04 -18.01 18.94
C GLU A 69 41.76 -17.93 18.15
N THR A 70 40.66 -17.56 18.78
CA THR A 70 39.37 -17.35 18.12
C THR A 70 38.85 -15.97 18.48
N THR A 71 38.13 -15.35 17.57
CA THR A 71 37.44 -14.09 17.82
C THR A 71 35.99 -14.39 18.17
N VAL A 72 35.55 -13.95 19.34
CA VAL A 72 34.17 -14.06 19.81
C VAL A 72 33.54 -12.67 19.77
N GLU A 73 32.47 -12.53 19.00
CA GLU A 73 31.66 -11.33 18.96
C GLU A 73 30.60 -11.39 20.06
N THR A 74 30.57 -10.38 20.93
CA THR A 74 29.55 -10.24 21.98
C THR A 74 28.67 -9.06 21.69
N THR A 75 27.35 -9.21 21.79
CA THR A 75 26.38 -8.14 21.59
C THR A 75 25.48 -8.03 22.82
N THR A 76 25.03 -6.79 23.11
CA THR A 76 24.06 -6.52 24.18
C THR A 76 22.62 -6.69 23.71
N THR A 77 22.40 -7.04 22.44
CA THR A 77 21.10 -7.17 21.84
C THR A 77 20.86 -8.61 21.36
N VAL A 78 19.60 -8.95 21.22
CA VAL A 78 19.16 -10.17 20.55
C VAL A 78 18.40 -9.79 19.28
N LYS A 79 18.64 -10.53 18.20
CA LYS A 79 17.90 -10.40 16.96
C LYS A 79 16.60 -11.19 17.06
N ALA A 80 15.47 -10.46 17.07
CA ALA A 80 14.16 -11.06 17.23
C ALA A 80 13.34 -10.97 15.94
N LEU A 81 12.59 -12.04 15.61
CA LEU A 81 11.66 -12.11 14.47
C LEU A 81 10.26 -11.69 14.93
N TRP A 82 9.56 -10.93 14.10
CA TRP A 82 8.19 -10.53 14.40
C TRP A 82 7.24 -11.73 14.57
N LEU A 83 6.51 -11.72 15.68
CA LEU A 83 5.48 -12.69 16.01
C LEU A 83 4.10 -12.01 15.88
N PRO A 84 3.30 -12.32 14.84
CA PRO A 84 2.05 -11.63 14.55
C PRO A 84 0.89 -12.09 15.45
N ILE A 85 1.02 -11.98 16.76
CA ILE A 85 -0.04 -12.35 17.70
C ILE A 85 -1.25 -11.42 17.50
N GLY A 86 -2.41 -11.98 17.18
CA GLY A 86 -3.65 -11.23 16.99
C GLY A 86 -3.73 -10.42 15.69
N ALA A 87 -2.77 -10.55 14.79
CA ALA A 87 -2.71 -9.80 13.54
C ALA A 87 -2.75 -10.72 12.30
N ALA A 88 -3.72 -11.62 12.24
CA ALA A 88 -3.76 -12.75 11.30
C ALA A 88 -3.56 -12.36 9.82
N ASN A 89 -4.20 -11.30 9.36
CA ASN A 89 -4.12 -10.87 7.95
C ASN A 89 -3.16 -9.71 7.71
N ARG A 90 -2.51 -9.21 8.75
CA ARG A 90 -1.43 -8.23 8.61
C ARG A 90 -0.14 -8.95 8.21
N ILE A 91 0.41 -8.60 7.06
CA ILE A 91 1.63 -9.23 6.54
C ILE A 91 2.90 -8.43 6.80
N THR A 92 2.77 -7.16 7.16
CA THR A 92 3.89 -6.26 7.49
C THR A 92 4.11 -6.17 8.99
N ALA A 93 5.35 -6.31 9.42
CA ALA A 93 5.73 -6.07 10.82
C ALA A 93 5.62 -4.57 11.16
N PRO A 94 5.14 -4.21 12.36
CA PRO A 94 5.11 -2.81 12.82
C PRO A 94 6.48 -2.12 12.70
N ASP A 95 6.50 -0.84 12.29
CA ASP A 95 7.73 -0.07 12.13
C ASP A 95 8.16 0.55 13.47
N VAL A 96 8.57 -0.33 14.37
CA VAL A 96 9.07 0.07 15.69
C VAL A 96 10.38 0.85 15.58
N ARG A 97 10.57 1.77 16.52
CA ARG A 97 11.71 2.68 16.56
C ARG A 97 12.57 2.42 17.78
N ARG A 98 13.81 2.87 17.70
CA ARG A 98 14.73 2.88 18.84
C ARG A 98 14.06 3.47 20.07
N GLY A 99 14.14 2.75 21.19
CA GLY A 99 13.54 3.13 22.46
C GLY A 99 12.12 2.63 22.70
N GLU A 100 11.42 2.05 21.67
CA GLU A 100 10.11 1.44 21.88
C GLU A 100 10.21 0.17 22.72
N LEU A 101 9.20 -0.04 23.59
CA LEU A 101 9.05 -1.27 24.37
C LEU A 101 8.35 -2.34 23.50
N VAL A 102 8.88 -3.55 23.58
CA VAL A 102 8.33 -4.73 22.92
C VAL A 102 8.32 -5.92 23.87
N ASN A 103 7.43 -6.87 23.63
CA ASN A 103 7.49 -8.17 24.29
C ASN A 103 8.47 -9.06 23.53
N LEU A 104 9.37 -9.71 24.26
CA LEU A 104 10.25 -10.74 23.73
C LEU A 104 9.78 -12.12 24.17
N TYR A 105 9.83 -13.04 23.23
CA TYR A 105 9.57 -14.46 23.44
C TYR A 105 10.79 -15.25 23.01
N LYS A 106 11.03 -16.39 23.67
CA LYS A 106 12.10 -17.33 23.34
C LYS A 106 11.51 -18.71 23.07
N PHE A 107 12.06 -19.42 22.10
CA PHE A 107 11.64 -20.80 21.80
C PHE A 107 12.54 -21.80 22.50
N GLY A 108 12.05 -22.36 23.61
CA GLY A 108 12.78 -23.32 24.42
C GLY A 108 14.14 -22.80 24.88
N ASP A 109 15.15 -23.62 24.79
CA ASP A 109 16.54 -23.29 25.12
C ASP A 109 17.39 -22.91 23.89
N THR A 110 16.71 -22.57 22.77
CA THR A 110 17.36 -22.14 21.54
C THR A 110 17.65 -20.65 21.55
N ASP A 111 18.47 -20.16 20.61
CA ASP A 111 18.69 -18.72 20.39
C ASP A 111 17.69 -18.08 19.41
N GLN A 112 16.49 -18.66 19.33
CA GLN A 112 15.40 -18.13 18.52
C GLN A 112 14.53 -17.19 19.36
N TYR A 113 14.60 -15.91 19.04
CA TYR A 113 13.82 -14.86 19.69
C TYR A 113 12.75 -14.31 18.75
N PHE A 114 11.60 -13.97 19.35
CA PHE A 114 10.47 -13.37 18.67
C PHE A 114 10.03 -12.12 19.41
N TRP A 115 9.45 -11.18 18.68
CA TRP A 115 8.95 -9.96 19.27
C TRP A 115 7.54 -9.63 18.80
N ASN A 116 6.77 -8.97 19.63
CA ASN A 116 5.58 -8.23 19.24
C ASN A 116 5.52 -6.89 19.97
N THR A 117 4.70 -5.98 19.46
CA THR A 117 4.50 -4.68 20.10
C THR A 117 3.76 -4.85 21.43
N LEU A 118 4.15 -4.08 22.42
CA LEU A 118 3.43 -3.99 23.70
C LEU A 118 2.10 -3.22 23.55
N ASN A 119 1.96 -2.43 22.48
CA ASN A 119 0.81 -1.55 22.20
C ASN A 119 0.54 -0.49 23.29
N ASP A 120 1.54 -0.21 24.12
CA ASP A 120 1.51 0.83 25.15
C ASP A 120 2.09 2.16 24.64
N ASP A 121 2.27 2.28 23.34
CA ASP A 121 2.81 3.48 22.73
C ASP A 121 1.69 4.51 22.56
N ILE A 122 1.67 5.50 23.44
CA ILE A 122 0.74 6.64 23.40
C ILE A 122 1.04 7.61 22.24
N LYS A 123 2.17 7.41 21.53
CA LYS A 123 2.55 8.20 20.36
C LYS A 123 2.27 7.39 19.09
N LEU A 124 1.47 7.95 18.19
CA LEU A 124 1.26 7.38 16.85
C LEU A 124 2.61 7.21 16.15
N ARG A 125 2.81 6.06 15.49
CA ARG A 125 3.95 5.85 14.61
C ARG A 125 3.90 6.85 13.47
N LYS A 126 4.99 7.60 13.28
CA LYS A 126 5.06 8.69 12.30
C LYS A 126 5.21 8.18 10.87
N LEU A 127 5.93 7.07 10.69
CA LEU A 127 6.15 6.46 9.39
C LEU A 127 5.92 4.96 9.54
N GLU A 128 4.90 4.43 8.86
CA GLU A 128 4.57 3.01 8.90
C GLU A 128 3.99 2.56 7.56
N THR A 129 4.24 1.30 7.20
CA THR A 129 3.54 0.60 6.12
C THR A 129 2.76 -0.55 6.70
N VAL A 130 1.45 -0.52 6.54
CA VAL A 130 0.54 -1.57 6.96
C VAL A 130 -0.09 -2.19 5.73
N ILE A 131 0.03 -3.51 5.60
CA ILE A 131 -0.64 -4.28 4.55
C ILE A 131 -1.48 -5.37 5.21
N TYR A 132 -2.78 -5.32 4.97
CA TYR A 132 -3.70 -6.40 5.25
C TYR A 132 -4.00 -7.12 3.94
N ALA A 133 -3.76 -8.44 3.89
CA ALA A 133 -3.95 -9.24 2.70
C ALA A 133 -4.80 -10.48 2.98
N PHE A 134 -5.67 -10.80 2.02
CA PHE A 134 -6.58 -11.92 2.06
C PHE A 134 -6.40 -12.73 0.78
N SER A 135 -6.11 -14.02 0.91
CA SER A 135 -5.99 -14.89 -0.26
C SER A 135 -7.32 -15.00 -0.99
N ALA A 136 -7.30 -14.81 -2.30
CA ALA A 136 -8.43 -15.10 -3.17
C ALA A 136 -8.37 -16.52 -3.74
N THR A 137 -7.17 -17.11 -3.79
CA THR A 137 -6.97 -18.44 -4.35
C THR A 137 -7.32 -19.57 -3.38
N THR A 138 -7.82 -20.67 -3.90
CA THR A 138 -7.96 -21.95 -3.19
C THR A 138 -6.69 -22.80 -3.25
N ASN A 139 -5.66 -22.35 -3.97
CA ASN A 139 -4.38 -23.06 -4.06
C ASN A 139 -3.49 -22.76 -2.85
N GLU A 140 -3.33 -23.73 -1.97
CA GLU A 140 -2.52 -23.62 -0.75
C GLU A 140 -1.03 -23.30 -0.99
N ALA A 141 -0.52 -23.61 -2.17
CA ALA A 141 0.88 -23.38 -2.55
C ALA A 141 1.14 -21.99 -3.15
N SER A 142 0.10 -21.12 -3.25
CA SER A 142 0.29 -19.80 -3.86
C SER A 142 1.03 -18.83 -2.96
N GLU A 143 1.96 -18.10 -3.55
CA GLU A 143 2.68 -17.02 -2.89
C GLU A 143 1.81 -15.76 -2.78
N ILE A 144 2.09 -14.94 -1.75
CA ILE A 144 1.43 -13.65 -1.55
C ILE A 144 1.92 -12.68 -2.64
N ASN A 145 1.04 -12.29 -3.54
CA ASN A 145 1.31 -11.32 -4.59
C ASN A 145 0.01 -10.61 -5.04
N ASP A 146 0.14 -9.62 -5.91
CA ASP A 146 -0.98 -8.83 -6.45
C ASP A 146 -1.97 -9.63 -7.29
N LYS A 147 -1.59 -10.81 -7.80
CA LYS A 147 -2.49 -11.66 -8.61
C LYS A 147 -3.40 -12.53 -7.76
N THR A 148 -2.95 -12.96 -6.59
CA THR A 148 -3.61 -13.96 -5.76
C THR A 148 -4.27 -13.41 -4.50
N TYR A 149 -4.11 -12.11 -4.19
CA TYR A 149 -4.56 -11.51 -2.95
C TYR A 149 -5.40 -10.26 -3.16
N TYR A 150 -6.48 -10.15 -2.37
CA TYR A 150 -7.08 -8.87 -2.05
C TYR A 150 -6.22 -8.21 -0.99
N PHE A 151 -5.90 -6.93 -1.13
CA PHE A 151 -5.16 -6.24 -0.08
C PHE A 151 -5.53 -4.77 0.07
N ILE A 152 -5.29 -4.29 1.27
CA ILE A 152 -5.30 -2.87 1.62
C ILE A 152 -3.90 -2.52 2.08
N GLU A 153 -3.25 -1.60 1.38
CA GLU A 153 -1.98 -1.01 1.80
C GLU A 153 -2.20 0.44 2.24
N ILE A 154 -1.70 0.78 3.43
CA ILE A 154 -1.55 2.17 3.89
C ILE A 154 -0.09 2.36 4.18
N SER A 155 0.58 3.23 3.42
CA SER A 155 2.01 3.47 3.56
C SER A 155 2.32 4.96 3.62
N THR A 156 2.66 5.44 4.82
CA THR A 156 3.16 6.80 4.96
C THR A 156 4.59 6.96 4.44
N HIS A 157 5.36 5.88 4.35
CA HIS A 157 6.65 5.86 3.69
C HIS A 157 6.55 6.12 2.19
N LYS A 158 5.64 5.41 1.52
CA LYS A 158 5.38 5.56 0.08
C LYS A 158 4.46 6.74 -0.23
N LYS A 159 3.80 7.31 0.79
CA LYS A 159 2.72 8.32 0.65
C LYS A 159 1.58 7.79 -0.21
N LEU A 160 1.19 6.54 0.03
CA LEU A 160 0.28 5.78 -0.81
C LEU A 160 -0.76 5.04 0.03
N ILE A 161 -2.00 5.01 -0.45
CA ILE A 161 -3.05 4.09 0.00
C ILE A 161 -3.52 3.32 -1.23
N THR A 162 -3.55 1.99 -1.13
CA THR A 162 -4.01 1.10 -2.21
C THR A 162 -5.10 0.17 -1.71
N LEU A 163 -6.15 0.03 -2.50
CA LEU A 163 -7.14 -1.03 -2.40
C LEU A 163 -7.04 -1.87 -3.68
N HIS A 164 -6.78 -3.15 -3.53
CA HIS A 164 -6.59 -4.07 -4.66
C HIS A 164 -7.48 -5.30 -4.54
N THR A 165 -8.02 -5.75 -5.66
CA THR A 165 -8.77 -7.00 -5.77
C THR A 165 -8.09 -7.97 -6.72
N SER A 166 -8.16 -9.25 -6.40
CA SER A 166 -7.64 -10.33 -7.25
C SER A 166 -8.76 -10.96 -8.08
N LYS A 167 -8.36 -11.78 -9.07
CA LYS A 167 -9.26 -12.60 -9.90
C LYS A 167 -9.00 -14.10 -9.77
N ASP A 168 -8.21 -14.50 -8.76
CA ASP A 168 -7.69 -15.87 -8.66
C ASP A 168 -8.72 -16.90 -8.15
N ASN A 169 -9.89 -16.43 -7.72
CA ASN A 169 -11.02 -17.29 -7.31
C ASN A 169 -12.16 -17.31 -8.36
N GLY A 170 -11.88 -16.88 -9.59
CA GLY A 170 -12.86 -16.86 -10.68
C GLY A 170 -13.67 -15.58 -10.78
N GLU A 171 -13.26 -14.51 -10.12
CA GLU A 171 -13.87 -13.19 -10.27
C GLU A 171 -13.75 -12.72 -11.72
N PRO A 172 -14.83 -12.20 -12.33
CA PRO A 172 -14.81 -11.76 -13.72
C PRO A 172 -14.00 -10.49 -13.93
N TYR A 173 -13.88 -9.64 -12.90
CA TYR A 173 -13.20 -8.33 -12.97
C TYR A 173 -12.33 -8.08 -11.76
N GLY A 174 -11.21 -7.35 -11.98
CA GLY A 174 -10.31 -6.84 -10.95
C GLY A 174 -10.35 -5.32 -10.89
N TYR A 175 -10.10 -4.76 -9.71
CA TYR A 175 -10.12 -3.32 -9.45
C TYR A 175 -8.91 -2.89 -8.63
N ASP A 176 -8.39 -1.71 -8.97
CA ASP A 176 -7.38 -0.98 -8.21
C ASP A 176 -7.85 0.43 -7.89
N ILE A 177 -7.68 0.85 -6.63
CA ILE A 177 -7.88 2.23 -6.18
C ILE A 177 -6.59 2.67 -5.51
N GLN A 178 -5.96 3.73 -6.04
CA GLN A 178 -4.73 4.27 -5.49
C GLN A 178 -4.90 5.75 -5.15
N LEU A 179 -4.62 6.09 -3.90
CA LEU A 179 -4.45 7.46 -3.44
C LEU A 179 -2.95 7.72 -3.24
N ASP A 180 -2.33 8.32 -4.24
CA ASP A 180 -0.89 8.65 -4.25
C ASP A 180 -0.70 10.13 -3.92
N THR A 181 -0.49 10.41 -2.63
CA THR A 181 -0.25 11.78 -2.16
C THR A 181 1.16 12.26 -2.49
N GLY A 182 2.09 11.35 -2.84
CA GLY A 182 3.44 11.69 -3.28
C GLY A 182 3.46 12.35 -4.65
N ASN A 183 2.61 11.88 -5.57
CA ASN A 183 2.45 12.42 -6.91
C ASN A 183 1.18 13.27 -7.08
N GLY A 184 0.35 13.38 -6.04
CA GLY A 184 -0.88 14.17 -6.06
C GLY A 184 -1.98 13.55 -6.93
N ARG A 185 -2.15 12.22 -6.88
CA ARG A 185 -3.08 11.48 -7.74
C ARG A 185 -4.03 10.60 -6.95
N LEU A 186 -5.29 10.61 -7.38
CA LEU A 186 -6.26 9.54 -7.09
C LEU A 186 -6.57 8.83 -8.41
N VAL A 187 -6.38 7.52 -8.43
CA VAL A 187 -6.59 6.68 -9.62
C VAL A 187 -7.52 5.53 -9.25
N ILE A 188 -8.52 5.28 -10.08
CA ILE A 188 -9.37 4.10 -10.01
C ILE A 188 -9.31 3.42 -11.38
N THR A 189 -8.94 2.15 -11.39
CA THR A 189 -8.85 1.34 -12.62
C THR A 189 -9.51 -0.01 -12.42
N ASP A 190 -9.92 -0.60 -13.54
CA ASP A 190 -10.22 -2.02 -13.61
C ASP A 190 -9.28 -2.73 -14.59
N ASP A 191 -9.38 -4.05 -14.66
CA ASP A 191 -8.55 -4.89 -15.51
C ASP A 191 -8.99 -4.92 -16.98
N VAL A 192 -10.13 -4.30 -17.33
CA VAL A 192 -10.59 -4.17 -18.73
C VAL A 192 -10.17 -2.85 -19.37
N GLY A 193 -9.68 -1.87 -18.60
CA GLY A 193 -9.14 -0.61 -19.11
C GLY A 193 -9.99 0.63 -18.84
N ASN A 194 -11.01 0.55 -17.97
CA ASN A 194 -11.69 1.74 -17.49
C ASN A 194 -10.79 2.48 -16.48
N TYR A 195 -10.87 3.81 -16.48
CA TYR A 195 -9.95 4.66 -15.76
C TYR A 195 -10.61 5.95 -15.27
N ILE A 196 -10.42 6.26 -14.00
CA ILE A 196 -10.82 7.52 -13.39
C ILE A 196 -9.59 8.15 -12.75
N LEU A 197 -9.31 9.41 -13.06
CA LEU A 197 -8.16 10.16 -12.55
C LEU A 197 -8.60 11.49 -11.93
N LEU A 198 -8.07 11.77 -10.76
CA LEU A 198 -7.93 13.10 -10.22
C LEU A 198 -6.43 13.37 -10.05
N ASP A 199 -5.86 14.29 -10.82
CA ASP A 199 -4.45 14.69 -10.76
C ASP A 199 -4.35 16.14 -10.30
N SER A 200 -3.99 16.33 -9.04
CA SER A 200 -3.84 17.67 -8.44
C SER A 200 -2.63 18.41 -9.01
N ALA A 201 -1.56 17.68 -9.41
CA ALA A 201 -0.35 18.29 -9.96
C ALA A 201 -0.59 18.85 -11.37
N GLN A 202 -1.46 18.22 -12.16
CA GLN A 202 -1.82 18.64 -13.51
C GLN A 202 -3.14 19.43 -13.57
N THR A 203 -3.82 19.62 -12.43
CA THR A 203 -5.17 20.22 -12.36
C THR A 203 -6.09 19.49 -13.34
N GLN A 204 -6.14 18.15 -13.26
CA GLN A 204 -6.86 17.31 -14.23
C GLN A 204 -7.84 16.37 -13.53
N ILE A 205 -9.03 16.24 -14.14
CA ILE A 205 -10.02 15.20 -13.82
C ILE A 205 -10.37 14.50 -15.13
N MET A 206 -10.20 13.17 -15.17
CA MET A 206 -10.43 12.41 -16.39
C MET A 206 -11.24 11.13 -16.12
N PHE A 207 -12.16 10.86 -17.01
CA PHE A 207 -12.87 9.59 -17.12
C PHE A 207 -12.57 9.00 -18.49
N LYS A 208 -12.11 7.76 -18.52
CA LYS A 208 -11.83 7.02 -19.75
C LYS A 208 -12.39 5.61 -19.63
N ASN A 209 -12.98 5.09 -20.72
CA ASN A 209 -13.37 3.69 -20.78
C ASN A 209 -12.49 2.92 -21.77
N VAL A 210 -12.65 1.59 -21.79
CA VAL A 210 -11.93 0.67 -22.67
C VAL A 210 -12.12 0.98 -24.16
N ASP A 211 -13.30 1.51 -24.56
CA ASP A 211 -13.64 1.89 -25.94
C ASP A 211 -13.12 3.29 -26.31
N GLU A 212 -12.19 3.85 -25.55
CA GLU A 212 -11.54 5.14 -25.76
C GLU A 212 -12.46 6.36 -25.70
N SER A 213 -13.67 6.22 -25.14
CA SER A 213 -14.46 7.39 -24.78
C SER A 213 -13.80 8.13 -23.62
N VAL A 214 -13.56 9.41 -23.80
CA VAL A 214 -12.82 10.25 -22.83
C VAL A 214 -13.63 11.50 -22.49
N TRP A 215 -13.67 11.81 -21.21
CA TRP A 215 -14.08 13.08 -20.66
C TRP A 215 -12.91 13.63 -19.83
N ASP A 216 -12.24 14.68 -20.31
CA ASP A 216 -11.02 15.22 -19.72
C ASP A 216 -11.16 16.70 -19.44
N MET A 217 -11.14 17.06 -18.16
CA MET A 217 -11.02 18.44 -17.67
C MET A 217 -9.58 18.68 -17.25
N LYS A 218 -8.86 19.50 -18.02
CA LYS A 218 -7.46 19.84 -17.72
C LYS A 218 -7.23 21.34 -17.72
N GLY A 219 -6.82 21.88 -16.58
CA GLY A 219 -6.74 23.30 -16.36
C GLY A 219 -8.13 23.95 -16.60
N ALA A 220 -8.19 24.94 -17.49
CA ALA A 220 -9.43 25.63 -17.86
C ALA A 220 -10.18 24.99 -19.04
N ASN A 221 -9.74 23.83 -19.52
CA ASN A 221 -10.29 23.20 -20.71
C ASN A 221 -11.08 21.92 -20.36
N LEU A 222 -12.17 21.70 -21.09
CA LEU A 222 -12.90 20.44 -21.13
C LEU A 222 -12.81 19.86 -22.53
N THR A 223 -12.34 18.64 -22.64
CA THR A 223 -12.32 17.85 -23.89
C THR A 223 -13.20 16.63 -23.70
N VAL A 224 -14.15 16.43 -24.63
CA VAL A 224 -14.98 15.22 -24.71
C VAL A 224 -14.70 14.56 -26.04
N ASN A 225 -14.18 13.32 -26.00
CA ASN A 225 -13.94 12.50 -27.19
C ASN A 225 -14.72 11.21 -27.08
N ILE A 226 -15.70 11.02 -27.97
CA ILE A 226 -16.56 9.85 -28.00
C ILE A 226 -16.47 9.24 -29.40
N PRO A 227 -15.91 8.02 -29.56
CA PRO A 227 -15.69 7.41 -30.88
C PRO A 227 -16.96 7.10 -31.68
N LYS A 228 -18.11 6.92 -31.01
CA LYS A 228 -19.36 6.55 -31.67
C LYS A 228 -20.42 7.64 -31.54
N THR A 229 -21.19 7.65 -30.48
CA THR A 229 -22.36 8.53 -30.34
C THR A 229 -22.30 9.28 -29.04
N TYR A 230 -22.45 10.60 -29.10
CA TYR A 230 -22.68 11.46 -27.95
C TYR A 230 -24.12 11.98 -28.00
N SER A 231 -24.93 11.58 -27.02
CA SER A 231 -26.36 11.93 -26.95
C SER A 231 -26.67 12.72 -25.69
N ILE A 232 -27.42 13.80 -25.85
CA ILE A 232 -27.92 14.63 -24.75
C ILE A 232 -29.44 14.67 -24.83
N THR A 233 -30.13 14.29 -23.76
CA THR A 233 -31.58 14.39 -23.62
C THR A 233 -31.88 15.19 -22.37
N CYS A 234 -32.54 16.32 -22.51
CA CYS A 234 -32.88 17.22 -21.40
C CYS A 234 -34.14 18.04 -21.74
N ASN A 235 -34.76 18.64 -20.74
CA ASN A 235 -35.87 19.57 -20.96
C ASN A 235 -35.40 20.88 -21.62
N ASP A 236 -34.31 21.45 -21.07
CA ASP A 236 -33.74 22.69 -21.56
C ASP A 236 -32.24 22.52 -21.84
N TYR A 237 -31.78 22.83 -23.02
CA TYR A 237 -30.38 22.84 -23.40
C TYR A 237 -29.92 24.28 -23.75
N MET A 238 -28.97 24.79 -22.99
CA MET A 238 -28.40 26.12 -23.18
C MET A 238 -26.90 26.03 -23.47
N LEU A 239 -26.49 26.56 -24.64
CA LEU A 239 -25.09 26.72 -25.02
C LEU A 239 -24.78 28.21 -25.15
N LYS A 240 -23.85 28.73 -24.33
CA LYS A 240 -23.37 30.12 -24.39
C LYS A 240 -21.86 30.12 -24.55
N ALA A 241 -21.39 30.59 -25.69
CA ALA A 241 -19.99 30.88 -25.94
C ALA A 241 -19.77 32.39 -26.05
N ILE A 242 -18.75 32.93 -25.38
CA ILE A 242 -18.47 34.38 -25.39
C ILE A 242 -17.81 34.78 -26.71
N SER A 243 -16.94 33.94 -27.25
CA SER A 243 -16.16 34.27 -28.44
C SER A 243 -16.70 33.58 -29.72
N SER A 244 -16.84 32.28 -29.73
CA SER A 244 -17.30 31.57 -30.94
C SER A 244 -17.87 30.20 -30.60
N THR A 245 -18.81 29.75 -31.44
CA THR A 245 -19.28 28.34 -31.50
C THR A 245 -18.99 27.80 -32.90
N LYS A 246 -18.30 26.63 -32.98
CA LYS A 246 -18.04 25.97 -34.26
C LYS A 246 -18.68 24.59 -34.24
N ILE A 247 -19.50 24.29 -35.24
CA ILE A 247 -20.07 22.93 -35.46
C ILE A 247 -19.57 22.48 -36.83
N THR A 248 -18.93 21.29 -36.84
CA THR A 248 -18.43 20.65 -38.06
C THR A 248 -18.98 19.23 -38.09
N SER A 249 -19.72 18.87 -39.13
CA SER A 249 -20.32 17.55 -39.28
C SER A 249 -20.51 17.20 -40.77
N GLY A 250 -20.70 15.94 -41.08
CA GLY A 250 -21.12 15.51 -42.43
C GLY A 250 -22.56 15.93 -42.77
N SER A 251 -23.43 16.00 -41.74
CA SER A 251 -24.77 16.55 -41.87
C SER A 251 -25.25 17.13 -40.55
N THR A 252 -26.01 18.21 -40.61
CA THR A 252 -26.63 18.83 -39.41
C THR A 252 -28.13 18.88 -39.65
N ASN A 253 -28.92 18.33 -38.72
CA ASN A 253 -30.38 18.43 -38.74
C ASN A 253 -30.85 19.12 -37.49
N ILE A 254 -31.61 20.24 -37.65
CA ILE A 254 -32.24 20.96 -36.57
C ILE A 254 -33.74 20.89 -36.78
N SER A 255 -34.47 20.22 -35.91
CA SER A 255 -35.91 20.05 -35.96
C SER A 255 -36.57 20.60 -34.72
N SER A 256 -37.58 21.44 -34.89
CA SER A 256 -38.33 22.09 -33.81
C SER A 256 -39.81 22.11 -34.12
N SER A 257 -40.68 21.72 -33.21
CA SER A 257 -42.14 21.80 -33.35
C SER A 257 -42.69 23.21 -33.12
N GLY A 258 -41.95 24.07 -32.43
CA GLY A 258 -42.36 25.44 -32.08
C GLY A 258 -41.69 26.57 -32.89
N GLY A 259 -40.83 26.17 -33.86
CA GLY A 259 -40.07 27.13 -34.66
C GLY A 259 -38.60 27.26 -34.23
N THR A 260 -37.77 27.69 -35.17
CA THR A 260 -36.33 27.94 -34.94
C THR A 260 -36.07 29.42 -35.23
N SER A 261 -35.47 30.14 -34.29
CA SER A 261 -35.05 31.52 -34.47
C SER A 261 -33.54 31.63 -34.53
N ILE A 262 -33.00 32.29 -35.54
CA ILE A 262 -31.60 32.62 -35.69
C ILE A 262 -31.50 34.13 -35.74
N THR A 263 -30.85 34.74 -34.75
CA THR A 263 -30.68 36.20 -34.66
C THR A 263 -29.22 36.52 -34.60
N ASP A 264 -28.73 37.41 -35.46
CA ASP A 264 -27.35 37.87 -35.48
C ASP A 264 -27.36 39.42 -35.56
N GLY A 265 -26.43 40.06 -34.81
CA GLY A 265 -26.25 41.51 -34.83
C GLY A 265 -25.42 42.05 -36.00
N GLY A 266 -24.88 41.17 -36.85
CA GLY A 266 -24.05 41.55 -38.00
C GLY A 266 -24.57 40.94 -39.32
N SER A 267 -24.17 39.74 -39.66
CA SER A 267 -24.56 39.05 -40.88
C SER A 267 -24.73 37.56 -40.73
N ILE A 268 -25.74 37.00 -41.37
CA ILE A 268 -25.94 35.55 -41.52
C ILE A 268 -25.52 35.16 -42.94
N ASN A 269 -24.42 34.39 -43.06
CA ASN A 269 -23.96 33.89 -44.34
C ASN A 269 -24.34 32.41 -44.50
N ILE A 270 -25.17 32.08 -45.47
CA ILE A 270 -25.52 30.71 -45.81
C ILE A 270 -24.92 30.41 -47.20
N SER A 271 -23.93 29.51 -47.28
CA SER A 271 -23.33 29.10 -48.55
C SER A 271 -23.58 27.63 -48.77
N SER A 272 -24.24 27.27 -49.86
CA SER A 272 -24.58 25.94 -50.23
C SER A 272 -24.66 25.83 -51.77
N SER A 273 -24.40 24.62 -52.31
CA SER A 273 -24.64 24.36 -53.75
C SER A 273 -26.13 24.35 -54.09
N ASN A 274 -26.99 24.03 -53.11
CA ASN A 274 -28.45 24.06 -53.23
C ASN A 274 -29.08 24.60 -51.95
N THR A 275 -29.56 25.83 -51.97
CA THR A 275 -30.28 26.43 -50.85
C THR A 275 -31.75 26.51 -51.19
N SER A 276 -32.65 25.91 -50.42
CA SER A 276 -34.08 26.10 -50.50
C SER A 276 -34.56 26.72 -49.21
N ILE A 277 -35.16 27.88 -49.30
CA ILE A 277 -35.83 28.59 -48.19
C ILE A 277 -37.30 28.67 -48.57
N THR A 278 -38.12 27.88 -47.87
CA THR A 278 -39.60 27.85 -48.09
C THR A 278 -40.30 28.42 -46.88
#